data_97adf1f6012349584bceb3f1c5d28080
#
_entry.id   97adf1f6012349584bceb3f1c5d28080
#
_cell.length_a   1.000
_cell.length_b   1.000
_cell.length_c   1.000
_cell.angle_alpha   90.00
_cell.angle_beta   90.00
_cell.angle_gamma   90.00
#
_symmetry.space_group_name_H-M   'P 1'
#
loop_
_entity.id
_entity.type
_entity.pdbx_description
1 polymer ?
#
loop_
_entity_poly.entity_id
_entity_poly.type
_entity_poly.pdbx_seq_one_letter_code
_entity_poly.pdbx_strand_id
1 'polypeptide(L)'
;MPFEDFPDGIIVADEHAKVTLANKWVRYWARAEGDEMIGMDLRDAVPFDDLAGNSWFDSVHPYDGLAIRKRISESSWYSPRGSEYLITASLVRERPAGRVIKVIVSMRNARVRLQRDRQKSDMVATVAHELRSPLTGIKGFSATLLSRWDAFTEDQRLFMLQTIDADADRLSRLITELLDAARIDAGRLSLRTEPVQLDELTGRVLNSVFSAVDEPPQPRVEGEVPVVWGDADRVTQVLTNLVENAIRHGEGLREVVVASEPRGDIDGVAVRIVDSGPGIPEESRVRIFSRFWRSGPGAGSGLGMFIVRGVVDQHGGSIVIEDADDGGASICVWFPVNEPDTMAS
;
A
#
# COMPACT_ATOMS: atom_id res chain seq x y z
N MET A 1 -20.48 -14.24 17.69
CA MET A 1 -20.25 -12.81 18.00
C MET A 1 -21.55 -12.22 18.50
N PRO A 2 -21.56 -11.54 19.62
CA PRO A 2 -22.73 -10.82 20.06
C PRO A 2 -23.10 -9.76 19.00
N PHE A 3 -24.36 -9.60 18.72
CA PHE A 3 -24.92 -8.61 17.78
C PHE A 3 -24.39 -7.17 18.03
N GLU A 4 -24.11 -6.82 19.27
CA GLU A 4 -23.57 -5.53 19.69
C GLU A 4 -22.15 -5.25 19.19
N ASP A 5 -21.34 -6.28 18.97
CA ASP A 5 -19.92 -6.12 18.58
C ASP A 5 -19.70 -6.18 17.07
N PHE A 6 -20.77 -6.21 16.28
CA PHE A 6 -20.65 -6.14 14.83
C PHE A 6 -20.05 -4.79 14.43
N PRO A 7 -19.08 -4.75 13.49
CA PRO A 7 -18.41 -3.51 13.09
C PRO A 7 -19.31 -2.56 12.29
N ASP A 8 -20.36 -3.09 11.66
CA ASP A 8 -21.33 -2.31 10.91
C ASP A 8 -22.54 -1.96 11.78
N GLY A 9 -23.19 -0.85 11.49
CA GLY A 9 -24.48 -0.51 12.10
C GLY A 9 -25.56 -1.47 11.61
N ILE A 10 -26.26 -2.13 12.52
CA ILE A 10 -27.32 -3.08 12.18
C ILE A 10 -28.63 -2.68 12.85
N ILE A 11 -29.69 -2.58 12.04
CA ILE A 11 -31.07 -2.41 12.47
C ILE A 11 -31.89 -3.61 12.00
N VAL A 12 -32.76 -4.10 12.88
CA VAL A 12 -33.76 -5.11 12.54
C VAL A 12 -35.15 -4.55 12.76
N ALA A 13 -36.02 -4.64 11.76
CA ALA A 13 -37.42 -4.22 11.87
C ALA A 13 -38.35 -5.41 11.57
N ASP A 14 -39.51 -5.40 12.20
CA ASP A 14 -40.58 -6.41 12.05
C ASP A 14 -41.43 -6.21 10.78
N GLU A 15 -42.50 -6.97 10.67
CA GLU A 15 -43.46 -6.94 9.56
C GLU A 15 -44.26 -5.64 9.45
N HIS A 16 -44.27 -4.82 10.52
CA HIS A 16 -44.96 -3.55 10.58
C HIS A 16 -43.97 -2.37 10.45
N ALA A 17 -42.73 -2.64 9.98
CA ALA A 17 -41.65 -1.70 9.85
C ALA A 17 -41.21 -1.08 11.21
N LYS A 18 -41.46 -1.74 12.34
CA LYS A 18 -41.01 -1.27 13.65
C LYS A 18 -39.68 -1.88 14.01
N VAL A 19 -38.75 -1.04 14.45
CA VAL A 19 -37.41 -1.47 14.91
C VAL A 19 -37.56 -2.39 16.12
N THR A 20 -36.99 -3.57 16.04
CA THR A 20 -36.95 -4.55 17.11
C THR A 20 -35.55 -4.73 17.73
N LEU A 21 -34.50 -4.41 16.95
CA LEU A 21 -33.11 -4.45 17.41
C LEU A 21 -32.30 -3.35 16.70
N ALA A 22 -31.41 -2.70 17.46
CA ALA A 22 -30.40 -1.78 16.93
C ALA A 22 -29.10 -1.98 17.72
N ASN A 23 -27.96 -2.22 17.07
CA ASN A 23 -26.69 -2.39 17.75
C ASN A 23 -26.06 -1.08 18.23
N LYS A 24 -25.00 -1.18 19.03
CA LYS A 24 -24.32 -0.01 19.62
C LYS A 24 -23.86 1.03 18.57
N TRP A 25 -23.46 0.62 17.38
CA TRP A 25 -22.99 1.52 16.34
C TRP A 25 -24.11 2.41 15.78
N VAL A 26 -25.28 1.84 15.58
CA VAL A 26 -26.47 2.59 15.18
C VAL A 26 -26.87 3.59 16.26
N ARG A 27 -26.96 3.15 17.52
CA ARG A 27 -27.29 4.02 18.66
C ARG A 27 -26.28 5.18 18.81
N TYR A 28 -24.99 4.88 18.67
CA TYR A 28 -23.92 5.88 18.76
C TYR A 28 -24.07 7.00 17.71
N TRP A 29 -24.23 6.66 16.44
CA TRP A 29 -24.35 7.72 15.42
C TRP A 29 -25.75 8.38 15.40
N ALA A 30 -26.80 7.68 15.79
CA ALA A 30 -28.13 8.25 15.99
C ALA A 30 -28.21 9.13 17.25
N ARG A 31 -27.23 9.03 18.15
CA ARG A 31 -27.21 9.61 19.50
C ARG A 31 -28.42 9.21 20.34
N ALA A 32 -28.87 7.98 20.15
CA ALA A 32 -29.95 7.39 20.91
C ALA A 32 -29.37 6.68 22.16
N GLU A 33 -30.01 6.86 23.28
CA GLU A 33 -29.65 6.18 24.54
C GLU A 33 -30.49 4.92 24.72
N GLY A 34 -29.85 3.85 25.21
CA GLY A 34 -30.55 2.60 25.55
C GLY A 34 -31.40 2.05 24.40
N ASP A 35 -32.68 1.86 24.67
CA ASP A 35 -33.66 1.25 23.78
C ASP A 35 -34.54 2.26 23.03
N GLU A 36 -34.17 3.55 23.01
CA GLU A 36 -34.96 4.62 22.38
C GLU A 36 -35.34 4.34 20.91
N MET A 37 -34.53 3.58 20.19
CA MET A 37 -34.81 3.21 18.80
C MET A 37 -35.81 2.06 18.67
N ILE A 38 -36.06 1.30 19.73
CA ILE A 38 -36.99 0.16 19.70
C ILE A 38 -38.41 0.68 19.55
N GLY A 39 -39.15 0.14 18.59
CA GLY A 39 -40.51 0.57 18.26
C GLY A 39 -40.58 1.78 17.32
N MET A 40 -39.46 2.46 17.00
CA MET A 40 -39.44 3.49 15.95
C MET A 40 -39.84 2.91 14.60
N ASP A 41 -40.37 3.73 13.72
CA ASP A 41 -40.56 3.36 12.32
C ASP A 41 -39.21 3.22 11.63
N LEU A 42 -39.03 2.20 10.79
CA LEU A 42 -37.79 1.96 10.07
C LEU A 42 -37.40 3.15 9.17
N ARG A 43 -38.38 3.87 8.64
CA ARG A 43 -38.18 5.08 7.85
C ARG A 43 -37.47 6.16 8.68
N ASP A 44 -37.90 6.36 9.90
CA ASP A 44 -37.33 7.36 10.82
C ASP A 44 -35.98 6.89 11.41
N ALA A 45 -35.84 5.58 11.62
CA ALA A 45 -34.62 4.98 12.13
C ALA A 45 -33.48 4.94 11.09
N VAL A 46 -33.81 5.02 9.79
CA VAL A 46 -32.86 5.03 8.67
C VAL A 46 -33.09 6.29 7.82
N PRO A 47 -32.82 7.48 8.38
CA PRO A 47 -33.11 8.77 7.74
C PRO A 47 -31.98 9.13 6.75
N PHE A 48 -31.83 8.35 5.70
CA PHE A 48 -30.81 8.53 4.67
C PHE A 48 -31.47 8.86 3.34
N ASP A 49 -30.87 9.80 2.63
CA ASP A 49 -31.34 10.27 1.32
C ASP A 49 -30.30 9.99 0.24
N ASP A 50 -30.74 9.92 -1.01
CA ASP A 50 -29.85 9.96 -2.17
C ASP A 50 -29.42 11.41 -2.49
N LEU A 51 -28.61 11.60 -3.51
CA LEU A 51 -28.16 12.94 -3.95
C LEU A 51 -29.31 13.82 -4.49
N ALA A 52 -30.45 13.24 -4.83
CA ALA A 52 -31.65 13.94 -5.30
C ALA A 52 -32.63 14.26 -4.16
N GLY A 53 -32.32 13.81 -2.92
CA GLY A 53 -33.16 14.01 -1.75
C GLY A 53 -34.28 12.99 -1.60
N ASN A 54 -34.21 11.85 -2.29
CA ASN A 54 -35.18 10.76 -2.11
C ASN A 54 -34.75 9.88 -0.93
N SER A 55 -35.70 9.57 -0.03
CA SER A 55 -35.44 8.77 1.15
C SER A 55 -35.10 7.31 0.78
N TRP A 56 -34.18 6.69 1.55
CA TRP A 56 -33.84 5.27 1.37
C TRP A 56 -35.07 4.39 1.42
N PHE A 57 -35.93 4.57 2.42
CA PHE A 57 -37.10 3.74 2.63
C PHE A 57 -38.06 3.82 1.44
N ASP A 58 -38.32 5.02 0.93
CA ASP A 58 -39.23 5.25 -0.18
C ASP A 58 -38.65 4.86 -1.53
N SER A 59 -37.34 4.85 -1.67
CA SER A 59 -36.66 4.45 -2.92
C SER A 59 -36.55 2.93 -3.06
N VAL A 60 -36.29 2.23 -1.95
CA VAL A 60 -36.02 0.79 -2.00
C VAL A 60 -37.23 -0.09 -1.71
N HIS A 61 -38.30 0.48 -1.13
CA HIS A 61 -39.56 -0.21 -0.78
C HIS A 61 -39.29 -1.58 -0.11
N PRO A 62 -38.74 -1.61 1.14
CA PRO A 62 -38.25 -2.87 1.72
C PRO A 62 -39.34 -3.91 1.99
N TYR A 63 -40.57 -3.50 2.16
CA TYR A 63 -41.71 -4.39 2.39
C TYR A 63 -42.52 -4.72 1.12
N ASP A 64 -42.33 -3.92 0.08
CA ASP A 64 -42.99 -4.04 -1.20
C ASP A 64 -42.04 -4.58 -2.27
N GLY A 65 -42.56 -4.79 -3.47
CA GLY A 65 -41.75 -5.20 -4.63
C GLY A 65 -41.87 -6.68 -4.96
N LEU A 66 -40.95 -7.17 -5.81
CA LEU A 66 -41.02 -8.55 -6.34
C LEU A 66 -40.96 -9.57 -5.22
N ALA A 67 -41.88 -10.53 -5.22
CA ALA A 67 -42.01 -11.58 -4.23
C ALA A 67 -40.76 -12.47 -4.08
N ILE A 68 -39.88 -12.52 -5.11
CA ILE A 68 -38.64 -13.26 -5.12
C ILE A 68 -37.46 -12.48 -4.52
N ARG A 69 -37.63 -11.17 -4.27
CA ARG A 69 -36.57 -10.31 -3.74
C ARG A 69 -36.24 -10.70 -2.30
N LYS A 70 -34.99 -11.12 -2.05
CA LYS A 70 -34.48 -11.49 -0.72
C LYS A 70 -33.49 -10.51 -0.17
N ARG A 71 -32.96 -9.63 -1.02
CA ARG A 71 -31.90 -8.68 -0.65
C ARG A 71 -32.08 -7.36 -1.41
N ILE A 72 -31.76 -6.28 -0.75
CA ILE A 72 -31.54 -4.96 -1.34
C ILE A 72 -30.03 -4.81 -1.51
N SER A 73 -29.58 -4.58 -2.74
CA SER A 73 -28.17 -4.44 -3.05
C SER A 73 -27.58 -3.24 -2.34
N GLU A 74 -26.29 -3.31 -2.03
CA GLU A 74 -25.54 -2.21 -1.44
C GLU A 74 -25.54 -1.01 -2.37
N SER A 75 -25.86 0.16 -1.81
CA SER A 75 -25.86 1.45 -2.50
C SER A 75 -25.49 2.56 -1.53
N SER A 76 -25.01 3.69 -2.09
CA SER A 76 -24.60 4.86 -1.33
C SER A 76 -25.78 5.74 -0.96
N TRP A 77 -25.85 6.13 0.31
CA TRP A 77 -26.87 7.01 0.88
C TRP A 77 -26.23 8.02 1.81
N TYR A 78 -26.84 9.17 1.97
CA TYR A 78 -26.31 10.29 2.74
C TYR A 78 -27.14 10.50 4.00
N SER A 79 -26.47 10.55 5.14
CA SER A 79 -27.11 10.91 6.40
C SER A 79 -27.54 12.39 6.40
N PRO A 80 -28.45 12.81 7.29
CA PRO A 80 -28.81 14.21 7.45
C PRO A 80 -27.63 15.16 7.74
N ARG A 81 -26.48 14.59 8.14
CA ARG A 81 -25.22 15.33 8.38
C ARG A 81 -24.27 15.32 7.18
N GLY A 82 -24.72 14.85 6.02
CA GLY A 82 -23.93 14.78 4.79
C GLY A 82 -22.85 13.69 4.75
N SER A 83 -22.82 12.78 5.73
CA SER A 83 -21.89 11.64 5.68
C SER A 83 -22.46 10.55 4.80
N GLU A 84 -21.62 9.99 3.91
CA GLU A 84 -21.98 8.88 3.03
C GLU A 84 -21.88 7.53 3.75
N TYR A 85 -22.91 6.71 3.57
CA TYR A 85 -23.02 5.36 4.09
C TYR A 85 -23.39 4.39 2.97
N LEU A 86 -22.80 3.20 3.04
CA LEU A 86 -23.20 2.08 2.22
C LEU A 86 -24.28 1.30 2.96
N ILE A 87 -25.47 1.22 2.38
CA ILE A 87 -26.62 0.56 2.98
C ILE A 87 -27.02 -0.64 2.15
N THR A 88 -27.18 -1.78 2.80
CA THR A 88 -27.77 -3.00 2.24
C THR A 88 -28.85 -3.51 3.18
N ALA A 89 -29.81 -4.29 2.66
CA ALA A 89 -30.78 -4.94 3.51
C ALA A 89 -31.08 -6.38 3.07
N SER A 90 -31.36 -7.23 4.05
CA SER A 90 -31.87 -8.60 3.84
C SER A 90 -33.34 -8.65 4.22
N LEU A 91 -34.15 -9.28 3.38
CA LEU A 91 -35.60 -9.41 3.52
C LEU A 91 -35.92 -10.84 3.93
N VAL A 92 -36.36 -11.04 5.16
CA VAL A 92 -36.83 -12.33 5.63
C VAL A 92 -38.34 -12.44 5.37
N ARG A 93 -38.75 -13.52 4.70
CA ARG A 93 -40.15 -13.75 4.35
C ARG A 93 -40.73 -14.93 5.13
N GLU A 94 -42.02 -14.89 5.39
CA GLU A 94 -42.77 -15.96 6.07
C GLU A 94 -42.62 -17.32 5.36
N ARG A 95 -42.66 -17.29 4.02
CA ARG A 95 -42.47 -18.43 3.11
C ARG A 95 -41.94 -17.92 1.77
N PRO A 96 -41.41 -18.80 0.91
CA PRO A 96 -41.01 -18.40 -0.45
C PRO A 96 -42.12 -17.63 -1.14
N ALA A 97 -41.82 -16.43 -1.64
CA ALA A 97 -42.77 -15.49 -2.24
C ALA A 97 -43.88 -14.94 -1.30
N GLY A 98 -43.82 -15.21 0.01
CA GLY A 98 -44.72 -14.66 1.02
C GLY A 98 -44.39 -13.19 1.43
N ARG A 99 -45.16 -12.67 2.38
CA ARG A 99 -44.93 -11.33 2.95
C ARG A 99 -43.59 -11.27 3.63
N VAL A 100 -43.00 -10.06 3.65
CA VAL A 100 -41.78 -9.77 4.44
C VAL A 100 -42.17 -9.67 5.90
N ILE A 101 -41.55 -10.50 6.74
CA ILE A 101 -41.77 -10.52 8.20
C ILE A 101 -40.66 -9.85 8.99
N LYS A 102 -39.52 -9.64 8.33
CA LYS A 102 -38.37 -8.99 8.96
C LYS A 102 -37.46 -8.34 7.91
N VAL A 103 -36.99 -7.15 8.19
CA VAL A 103 -35.99 -6.44 7.40
C VAL A 103 -34.74 -6.24 8.27
N ILE A 104 -33.58 -6.66 7.78
CA ILE A 104 -32.30 -6.47 8.45
C ILE A 104 -31.50 -5.50 7.59
N VAL A 105 -31.28 -4.29 8.11
CA VAL A 105 -30.51 -3.24 7.44
C VAL A 105 -29.10 -3.22 8.01
N SER A 106 -28.10 -3.28 7.14
CA SER A 106 -26.70 -3.09 7.51
C SER A 106 -26.19 -1.79 6.87
N MET A 107 -25.50 -0.99 7.68
CA MET A 107 -25.00 0.34 7.32
C MET A 107 -23.54 0.44 7.71
N ARG A 108 -22.69 0.85 6.78
CA ARG A 108 -21.28 1.12 7.05
C ARG A 108 -20.86 2.48 6.46
N ASN A 109 -19.96 3.15 7.16
CA ASN A 109 -19.45 4.43 6.69
C ASN A 109 -18.62 4.24 5.41
N ALA A 110 -18.93 4.99 4.37
CA ALA A 110 -18.24 4.93 3.08
C ALA A 110 -16.83 5.53 3.09
N ARG A 111 -16.41 6.22 4.18
CA ARG A 111 -15.11 6.92 4.26
C ARG A 111 -13.92 6.02 3.88
N VAL A 112 -13.91 4.77 4.33
CA VAL A 112 -12.81 3.84 4.02
C VAL A 112 -12.75 3.53 2.52
N ARG A 113 -13.91 3.35 1.88
CA ARG A 113 -14.00 3.13 0.43
C ARG A 113 -13.59 4.38 -0.34
N LEU A 114 -14.11 5.55 0.03
CA LEU A 114 -13.75 6.83 -0.58
C LEU A 114 -12.26 7.15 -0.44
N GLN A 115 -11.66 6.84 0.70
CA GLN A 115 -10.21 6.98 0.88
C GLN A 115 -9.44 6.04 -0.06
N ARG A 116 -9.86 4.78 -0.18
CA ARG A 116 -9.24 3.83 -1.12
C ARG A 116 -9.40 4.26 -2.57
N ASP A 117 -10.58 4.73 -2.96
CA ASP A 117 -10.85 5.18 -4.33
C ASP A 117 -10.05 6.46 -4.65
N ARG A 118 -9.93 7.40 -3.70
CA ARG A 118 -9.05 8.57 -3.83
C ARG A 118 -7.59 8.15 -3.94
N GLN A 119 -7.10 7.30 -3.06
CA GLN A 119 -5.73 6.78 -3.12
C GLN A 119 -5.43 6.10 -4.46
N LYS A 120 -6.40 5.35 -5.01
CA LYS A 120 -6.27 4.73 -6.33
C LYS A 120 -6.21 5.77 -7.45
N SER A 121 -7.04 6.81 -7.39
CA SER A 121 -7.04 7.89 -8.37
C SER A 121 -5.75 8.71 -8.30
N ASP A 122 -5.29 9.05 -7.10
CA ASP A 122 -4.04 9.76 -6.87
C ASP A 122 -2.84 8.93 -7.34
N MET A 123 -2.88 7.60 -7.15
CA MET A 123 -1.91 6.66 -7.68
C MET A 123 -1.81 6.75 -9.20
N VAL A 124 -2.95 6.66 -9.91
CA VAL A 124 -2.98 6.73 -11.39
C VAL A 124 -2.43 8.07 -11.87
N ALA A 125 -2.79 9.17 -11.22
CA ALA A 125 -2.30 10.50 -11.57
C ALA A 125 -0.78 10.61 -11.37
N THR A 126 -0.25 10.10 -10.25
CA THR A 126 1.20 10.10 -9.95
C THR A 126 1.96 9.25 -10.96
N VAL A 127 1.51 8.03 -11.24
CA VAL A 127 2.11 7.15 -12.26
C VAL A 127 2.15 7.84 -13.62
N ALA A 128 1.03 8.43 -14.06
CA ALA A 128 0.98 9.13 -15.35
C ALA A 128 1.98 10.30 -15.42
N HIS A 129 2.17 11.01 -14.31
CA HIS A 129 3.14 12.11 -14.23
C HIS A 129 4.59 11.60 -14.31
N GLU A 130 4.93 10.57 -13.52
CA GLU A 130 6.28 10.00 -13.48
C GLU A 130 6.69 9.32 -14.82
N LEU A 131 5.73 8.73 -15.54
CA LEU A 131 5.98 8.17 -16.88
C LEU A 131 6.11 9.26 -17.95
N ARG A 132 5.33 10.36 -17.84
CA ARG A 132 5.34 11.43 -18.84
C ARG A 132 6.67 12.18 -18.89
N SER A 133 7.32 12.38 -17.76
CA SER A 133 8.58 13.14 -17.67
C SER A 133 9.69 12.53 -18.54
N PRO A 134 10.14 11.28 -18.32
CA PRO A 134 11.18 10.66 -19.16
C PRO A 134 10.73 10.48 -20.62
N LEU A 135 9.46 10.15 -20.85
CA LEU A 135 8.93 10.02 -22.22
C LEU A 135 9.02 11.35 -22.99
N THR A 136 8.82 12.47 -22.31
CA THR A 136 8.96 13.81 -22.92
C THR A 136 10.41 14.10 -23.28
N GLY A 137 11.37 13.73 -22.42
CA GLY A 137 12.81 13.84 -22.70
C GLY A 137 13.23 13.00 -23.90
N ILE A 138 12.89 11.71 -23.90
CA ILE A 138 13.16 10.79 -25.01
C ILE A 138 12.60 11.36 -26.32
N LYS A 139 11.31 11.72 -26.34
CA LYS A 139 10.64 12.24 -27.54
C LYS A 139 11.25 13.58 -28.00
N GLY A 140 11.54 14.48 -27.08
CA GLY A 140 12.10 15.80 -27.39
C GLY A 140 13.49 15.72 -28.00
N PHE A 141 14.41 15.01 -27.37
CA PHE A 141 15.77 14.86 -27.90
C PHE A 141 15.81 14.03 -29.18
N SER A 142 15.02 12.95 -29.29
CA SER A 142 14.91 12.18 -30.54
C SER A 142 14.39 13.05 -31.70
N ALA A 143 13.32 13.82 -31.49
CA ALA A 143 12.79 14.71 -32.51
C ALA A 143 13.79 15.81 -32.93
N THR A 144 14.53 16.34 -31.96
CA THR A 144 15.57 17.35 -32.17
C THR A 144 16.72 16.80 -33.00
N LEU A 145 17.23 15.62 -32.66
CA LEU A 145 18.27 14.91 -33.39
C LEU A 145 17.82 14.61 -34.84
N LEU A 146 16.60 14.07 -35.01
CA LEU A 146 16.06 13.74 -36.34
C LEU A 146 15.86 14.96 -37.24
N SER A 147 15.47 16.11 -36.67
CA SER A 147 15.17 17.31 -37.48
C SER A 147 16.37 18.20 -37.71
N ARG A 148 17.43 18.14 -36.91
CA ARG A 148 18.55 19.09 -36.93
C ARG A 148 19.90 18.43 -36.70
N TRP A 149 20.11 17.19 -37.13
CA TRP A 149 21.32 16.42 -36.88
C TRP A 149 22.60 17.20 -37.19
N ASP A 150 22.69 17.85 -38.34
CA ASP A 150 23.88 18.58 -38.81
C ASP A 150 24.11 19.91 -38.07
N ALA A 151 23.12 20.39 -37.31
CA ALA A 151 23.25 21.61 -36.52
C ALA A 151 23.99 21.44 -35.19
N PHE A 152 24.25 20.19 -34.77
CA PHE A 152 24.87 19.88 -33.48
C PHE A 152 26.28 19.32 -33.65
N THR A 153 27.15 19.65 -32.68
CA THR A 153 28.46 19.02 -32.55
C THR A 153 28.32 17.54 -32.12
N GLU A 154 29.39 16.76 -32.28
CA GLU A 154 29.43 15.36 -31.86
C GLU A 154 29.13 15.20 -30.38
N ASP A 155 29.74 16.04 -29.52
CA ASP A 155 29.51 16.05 -28.10
C ASP A 155 28.05 16.35 -27.73
N GLN A 156 27.41 17.30 -28.45
CA GLN A 156 26.00 17.62 -28.24
C GLN A 156 25.08 16.45 -28.62
N ARG A 157 25.39 15.76 -29.73
CA ARG A 157 24.65 14.55 -30.14
C ARG A 157 24.82 13.45 -29.14
N LEU A 158 26.06 13.21 -28.66
CA LEU A 158 26.36 12.20 -27.67
C LEU A 158 25.61 12.49 -26.35
N PHE A 159 25.63 13.72 -25.86
CA PHE A 159 24.86 14.13 -24.69
C PHE A 159 23.36 13.86 -24.83
N MET A 160 22.75 14.19 -26.00
CA MET A 160 21.34 13.93 -26.25
C MET A 160 21.04 12.43 -26.29
N LEU A 161 21.90 11.62 -26.91
CA LEU A 161 21.76 10.15 -26.94
C LEU A 161 21.88 9.56 -25.55
N GLN A 162 22.85 9.97 -24.75
CA GLN A 162 23.01 9.54 -23.35
C GLN A 162 21.80 9.91 -22.49
N THR A 163 21.21 11.09 -22.73
CA THR A 163 20.00 11.51 -22.01
C THR A 163 18.80 10.65 -22.41
N ILE A 164 18.65 10.31 -23.70
CA ILE A 164 17.61 9.39 -24.17
C ILE A 164 17.75 8.03 -23.50
N ASP A 165 18.96 7.49 -23.47
CA ASP A 165 19.28 6.18 -22.89
C ASP A 165 18.96 6.16 -21.38
N ALA A 166 19.43 7.16 -20.64
CA ALA A 166 19.16 7.32 -19.20
C ALA A 166 17.65 7.44 -18.90
N ASP A 167 16.90 8.20 -19.72
CA ASP A 167 15.45 8.33 -19.57
C ASP A 167 14.71 7.03 -19.91
N ALA A 168 15.20 6.24 -20.89
CA ALA A 168 14.65 4.93 -21.24
C ALA A 168 14.88 3.91 -20.10
N ASP A 169 16.06 3.88 -19.51
CA ASP A 169 16.39 3.07 -18.36
C ASP A 169 15.54 3.43 -17.14
N ARG A 170 15.36 4.73 -16.90
CA ARG A 170 14.48 5.22 -15.85
C ARG A 170 13.04 4.75 -16.05
N LEU A 171 12.52 4.82 -17.27
CA LEU A 171 11.17 4.36 -17.62
C LEU A 171 11.03 2.84 -17.39
N SER A 172 12.02 2.05 -17.80
CA SER A 172 12.05 0.60 -17.60
C SER A 172 12.01 0.22 -16.11
N ARG A 173 12.82 0.91 -15.29
CA ARG A 173 12.80 0.72 -13.83
C ARG A 173 11.44 1.08 -13.21
N LEU A 174 10.83 2.20 -13.59
CA LEU A 174 9.51 2.60 -13.11
C LEU A 174 8.44 1.58 -13.44
N ILE A 175 8.45 1.01 -14.65
CA ILE A 175 7.50 -0.04 -15.05
C ILE A 175 7.69 -1.29 -14.18
N THR A 176 8.92 -1.71 -13.95
CA THR A 176 9.24 -2.87 -13.11
C THR A 176 8.77 -2.64 -11.67
N GLU A 177 9.06 -1.47 -11.09
CA GLU A 177 8.61 -1.09 -9.75
C GLU A 177 7.08 -1.08 -9.61
N LEU A 178 6.36 -0.59 -10.64
CA LEU A 178 4.90 -0.60 -10.66
C LEU A 178 4.31 -2.01 -10.69
N LEU A 179 4.91 -2.90 -11.50
CA LEU A 179 4.50 -4.29 -11.56
C LEU A 179 4.77 -5.02 -10.24
N ASP A 180 5.92 -4.78 -9.62
CA ASP A 180 6.25 -5.35 -8.32
C ASP A 180 5.31 -4.83 -7.22
N ALA A 181 5.06 -3.52 -7.17
CA ALA A 181 4.10 -2.94 -6.23
C ALA A 181 2.69 -3.53 -6.41
N ALA A 182 2.25 -3.76 -7.65
CA ALA A 182 0.96 -4.40 -7.93
C ALA A 182 0.92 -5.88 -7.49
N ARG A 183 2.02 -6.63 -7.64
CA ARG A 183 2.14 -8.03 -7.17
C ARG A 183 2.14 -8.12 -5.65
N ILE A 184 2.89 -7.25 -4.97
CA ILE A 184 2.92 -7.16 -3.50
C ILE A 184 1.52 -6.86 -2.96
N ASP A 185 0.81 -5.88 -3.56
CA ASP A 185 -0.54 -5.49 -3.14
C ASP A 185 -1.58 -6.59 -3.30
N ALA A 186 -1.42 -7.38 -4.35
CA ALA A 186 -2.30 -8.52 -4.61
C ALA A 186 -1.95 -9.76 -3.77
N GLY A 187 -0.87 -9.72 -2.94
CA GLY A 187 -0.33 -10.88 -2.24
C GLY A 187 0.17 -11.97 -3.19
N ARG A 188 0.62 -11.58 -4.39
CA ARG A 188 1.05 -12.49 -5.48
C ARG A 188 2.55 -12.43 -5.78
N LEU A 189 3.33 -11.82 -4.89
CA LEU A 189 4.77 -11.85 -5.03
C LEU A 189 5.24 -13.28 -4.70
N SER A 190 5.69 -14.02 -5.70
CA SER A 190 6.32 -15.32 -5.52
C SER A 190 7.82 -15.16 -5.41
N LEU A 191 8.44 -15.87 -4.47
CA LEU A 191 9.90 -15.92 -4.29
C LEU A 191 10.46 -17.20 -4.88
N ARG A 192 11.65 -17.09 -5.47
CA ARG A 192 12.49 -18.23 -5.86
C ARG A 192 13.57 -18.40 -4.80
N THR A 193 13.23 -19.08 -3.72
CA THR A 193 14.12 -19.24 -2.58
C THR A 193 15.27 -20.17 -2.92
N GLU A 194 16.48 -19.72 -2.64
CA GLU A 194 17.74 -20.43 -2.76
C GLU A 194 18.68 -20.05 -1.60
N PRO A 195 19.75 -20.80 -1.35
CA PRO A 195 20.76 -20.39 -0.39
C PRO A 195 21.46 -19.09 -0.81
N VAL A 196 21.44 -18.07 0.03
CA VAL A 196 22.01 -16.74 -0.22
C VAL A 196 23.01 -16.37 0.86
N GLN A 197 24.24 -16.01 0.46
CA GLN A 197 25.25 -15.40 1.32
C GLN A 197 25.06 -13.87 1.28
N LEU A 198 24.54 -13.30 2.37
CA LEU A 198 24.16 -11.88 2.40
C LEU A 198 25.35 -10.93 2.40
N ASP A 199 26.47 -11.30 3.00
CA ASP A 199 27.72 -10.53 2.98
C ASP A 199 28.28 -10.42 1.55
N GLU A 200 28.38 -11.53 0.83
CA GLU A 200 28.82 -11.53 -0.56
C GLU A 200 27.85 -10.77 -1.47
N LEU A 201 26.54 -10.97 -1.28
CA LEU A 201 25.50 -10.29 -2.06
C LEU A 201 25.56 -8.77 -1.84
N THR A 202 25.72 -8.35 -0.58
CA THR A 202 25.87 -6.94 -0.21
C THR A 202 27.12 -6.33 -0.86
N GLY A 203 28.25 -7.05 -0.85
CA GLY A 203 29.47 -6.61 -1.53
C GLY A 203 29.25 -6.42 -3.05
N ARG A 204 28.55 -7.35 -3.71
CA ARG A 204 28.22 -7.22 -5.14
C ARG A 204 27.34 -6.01 -5.42
N VAL A 205 26.35 -5.75 -4.58
CA VAL A 205 25.47 -4.57 -4.70
C VAL A 205 26.28 -3.28 -4.57
N LEU A 206 27.14 -3.17 -3.56
CA LEU A 206 27.98 -2.01 -3.36
C LEU A 206 28.91 -1.75 -4.55
N ASN A 207 29.58 -2.80 -5.05
CA ASN A 207 30.44 -2.72 -6.23
C ASN A 207 29.64 -2.27 -7.48
N SER A 208 28.41 -2.71 -7.64
CA SER A 208 27.54 -2.33 -8.75
C SER A 208 27.10 -0.86 -8.65
N VAL A 209 26.62 -0.43 -7.49
CA VAL A 209 26.13 0.94 -7.27
C VAL A 209 27.26 1.96 -7.35
N PHE A 210 28.44 1.61 -6.86
CA PHE A 210 29.64 2.48 -6.86
C PHE A 210 30.62 2.12 -8.00
N SER A 211 30.13 1.57 -9.11
CA SER A 211 30.97 1.13 -10.24
C SER A 211 31.84 2.24 -10.87
N ALA A 212 31.51 3.52 -10.67
CA ALA A 212 32.31 4.66 -11.13
C ALA A 212 33.37 5.14 -10.12
N VAL A 213 33.50 4.47 -8.96
CA VAL A 213 34.46 4.80 -7.90
C VAL A 213 35.56 3.76 -7.92
N ASP A 214 36.83 4.19 -7.89
CA ASP A 214 37.98 3.31 -7.95
C ASP A 214 38.01 2.31 -6.78
N GLU A 215 37.64 2.76 -5.57
CA GLU A 215 37.56 1.93 -4.37
C GLU A 215 36.11 1.97 -3.80
N PRO A 216 35.21 1.09 -4.28
CA PRO A 216 33.85 1.03 -3.78
C PRO A 216 33.82 0.60 -2.30
N PRO A 217 32.88 1.17 -1.50
CA PRO A 217 32.74 0.76 -0.10
C PRO A 217 32.44 -0.74 -0.01
N GLN A 218 32.99 -1.39 1.03
CA GLN A 218 32.75 -2.80 1.30
C GLN A 218 31.91 -2.94 2.58
N PRO A 219 31.09 -4.00 2.71
CA PRO A 219 30.36 -4.22 3.93
C PRO A 219 31.29 -4.59 5.07
N ARG A 220 31.06 -4.06 6.26
CA ARG A 220 31.69 -4.53 7.48
C ARG A 220 30.95 -5.77 7.98
N VAL A 221 31.64 -6.90 7.98
CA VAL A 221 31.07 -8.19 8.41
C VAL A 221 31.40 -8.41 9.88
N GLU A 222 30.39 -8.68 10.71
CA GLU A 222 30.53 -8.94 12.13
C GLU A 222 30.21 -10.42 12.44
N GLY A 223 31.26 -11.15 12.81
CA GLY A 223 31.15 -12.57 13.13
C GLY A 223 30.99 -13.47 11.90
N GLU A 224 30.54 -14.68 12.13
CA GLU A 224 30.22 -15.64 11.07
C GLU A 224 28.77 -15.40 10.59
N VAL A 225 28.61 -15.13 9.30
CA VAL A 225 27.29 -14.86 8.69
C VAL A 225 26.73 -16.17 8.13
N PRO A 226 25.64 -16.69 8.69
CA PRO A 226 25.02 -17.90 8.15
C PRO A 226 24.33 -17.66 6.81
N VAL A 227 24.19 -18.72 6.02
CA VAL A 227 23.40 -18.71 4.79
C VAL A 227 21.92 -18.50 5.11
N VAL A 228 21.26 -17.60 4.41
CA VAL A 228 19.81 -17.42 4.49
C VAL A 228 19.12 -18.03 3.28
N TRP A 229 17.87 -18.47 3.46
CA TRP A 229 17.04 -18.89 2.33
C TRP A 229 16.23 -17.72 1.80
N GLY A 230 16.49 -17.32 0.55
CA GLY A 230 15.84 -16.16 -0.03
C GLY A 230 15.95 -16.13 -1.55
N ASP A 231 15.24 -15.18 -2.14
CA ASP A 231 15.33 -14.87 -3.56
C ASP A 231 16.45 -13.85 -3.77
N ALA A 232 17.58 -14.29 -4.33
CA ALA A 232 18.79 -13.46 -4.48
C ALA A 232 18.51 -12.18 -5.29
N ASP A 233 17.68 -12.25 -6.34
CA ASP A 233 17.34 -11.10 -7.17
C ASP A 233 16.50 -10.07 -6.37
N ARG A 234 15.55 -10.55 -5.56
CA ARG A 234 14.72 -9.71 -4.71
C ARG A 234 15.49 -9.09 -3.56
N VAL A 235 16.38 -9.85 -2.94
CA VAL A 235 17.27 -9.30 -1.90
C VAL A 235 18.23 -8.27 -2.50
N THR A 236 18.78 -8.53 -3.71
CA THR A 236 19.56 -7.53 -4.46
C THR A 236 18.74 -6.25 -4.67
N GLN A 237 17.49 -6.34 -5.08
CA GLN A 237 16.60 -5.20 -5.27
C GLN A 237 16.38 -4.42 -3.95
N VAL A 238 16.20 -5.11 -2.83
CA VAL A 238 16.09 -4.49 -1.49
C VAL A 238 17.34 -3.70 -1.15
N LEU A 239 18.51 -4.33 -1.25
CA LEU A 239 19.79 -3.72 -0.89
C LEU A 239 20.12 -2.53 -1.81
N THR A 240 19.89 -2.67 -3.12
CA THR A 240 20.08 -1.57 -4.09
C THR A 240 19.19 -0.39 -3.74
N ASN A 241 17.90 -0.60 -3.49
CA ASN A 241 16.98 0.47 -3.10
C ASN A 241 17.41 1.19 -1.83
N LEU A 242 17.90 0.46 -0.83
CA LEU A 242 18.36 1.06 0.43
C LEU A 242 19.65 1.85 0.25
N VAL A 243 20.63 1.32 -0.48
CA VAL A 243 21.90 2.00 -0.77
C VAL A 243 21.67 3.25 -1.63
N GLU A 244 20.83 3.15 -2.69
CA GLU A 244 20.47 4.32 -3.50
C GLU A 244 19.74 5.39 -2.69
N ASN A 245 18.90 4.99 -1.73
CA ASN A 245 18.24 5.93 -0.82
C ASN A 245 19.24 6.63 0.10
N ALA A 246 20.21 5.94 0.66
CA ALA A 246 21.27 6.52 1.46
C ALA A 246 22.08 7.57 0.65
N ILE A 247 22.39 7.27 -0.61
CA ILE A 247 23.10 8.21 -1.49
C ILE A 247 22.23 9.42 -1.85
N ARG A 248 20.95 9.21 -2.17
CA ARG A 248 20.08 10.26 -2.70
C ARG A 248 19.49 11.16 -1.62
N HIS A 249 19.16 10.61 -0.47
CA HIS A 249 18.43 11.27 0.61
C HIS A 249 19.25 11.42 1.90
N GLY A 250 20.26 10.57 2.07
CA GLY A 250 21.08 10.47 3.26
C GLY A 250 22.43 11.20 3.14
N GLU A 251 22.60 12.12 2.18
CA GLU A 251 23.87 12.87 1.97
C GLU A 251 25.09 11.95 1.81
N GLY A 252 24.88 10.69 1.45
CA GLY A 252 25.88 9.67 1.21
C GLY A 252 25.76 8.47 2.14
N LEU A 253 26.29 7.35 1.65
CA LEU A 253 26.43 6.12 2.41
C LEU A 253 27.60 6.24 3.39
N ARG A 254 27.34 6.01 4.70
CA ARG A 254 28.39 6.01 5.72
C ARG A 254 29.02 4.64 5.90
N GLU A 255 28.18 3.65 6.19
CA GLU A 255 28.62 2.26 6.33
C GLU A 255 27.50 1.28 6.01
N VAL A 256 27.89 0.05 5.69
CA VAL A 256 27.00 -1.11 5.62
C VAL A 256 27.55 -2.19 6.52
N VAL A 257 26.73 -2.72 7.42
CA VAL A 257 27.12 -3.78 8.35
C VAL A 257 26.27 -5.02 8.09
N VAL A 258 26.92 -6.17 8.01
CA VAL A 258 26.26 -7.47 7.89
C VAL A 258 26.64 -8.31 9.11
N ALA A 259 25.66 -8.74 9.87
CA ALA A 259 25.87 -9.47 11.12
C ALA A 259 24.84 -10.61 11.31
N SER A 260 25.28 -11.67 11.98
CA SER A 260 24.34 -12.66 12.52
C SER A 260 23.60 -12.06 13.72
N GLU A 261 22.28 -12.01 13.65
CA GLU A 261 21.44 -11.41 14.67
C GLU A 261 20.22 -12.31 14.96
N PRO A 262 20.25 -13.13 16.02
CA PRO A 262 19.08 -13.93 16.39
C PRO A 262 17.98 -13.03 16.96
N ARG A 263 16.71 -13.35 16.63
CA ARG A 263 15.53 -12.68 17.16
C ARG A 263 14.60 -13.68 17.84
N GLY A 264 14.60 -13.67 19.18
CA GLY A 264 13.98 -14.74 19.97
C GLY A 264 14.66 -16.08 19.70
N ASP A 265 13.89 -17.08 19.29
CA ASP A 265 14.38 -18.43 18.99
C ASP A 265 14.73 -18.63 17.48
N ILE A 266 14.73 -17.56 16.68
CA ILE A 266 14.98 -17.63 15.24
C ILE A 266 16.33 -16.99 14.92
N ASP A 267 17.24 -17.80 14.36
CA ASP A 267 18.49 -17.30 13.83
C ASP A 267 18.25 -16.50 12.55
N GLY A 268 19.02 -15.44 12.37
CA GLY A 268 18.87 -14.57 11.21
C GLY A 268 20.09 -13.73 10.93
N VAL A 269 20.05 -13.04 9.82
CA VAL A 269 21.10 -12.12 9.38
C VAL A 269 20.51 -10.73 9.20
N ALA A 270 21.13 -9.74 9.82
CA ALA A 270 20.82 -8.34 9.67
C ALA A 270 21.77 -7.67 8.68
N VAL A 271 21.23 -6.87 7.77
CA VAL A 271 21.98 -5.92 6.96
C VAL A 271 21.55 -4.51 7.35
N ARG A 272 22.48 -3.74 7.91
CA ARG A 272 22.28 -2.38 8.38
C ARG A 272 22.95 -1.41 7.43
N ILE A 273 22.19 -0.47 6.91
CA ILE A 273 22.67 0.61 6.03
C ILE A 273 22.56 1.92 6.79
N VAL A 274 23.66 2.64 6.93
CA VAL A 274 23.77 3.91 7.66
C VAL A 274 24.13 5.02 6.71
N ASP A 275 23.38 6.11 6.75
CA ASP A 275 23.63 7.32 5.96
C ASP A 275 24.15 8.48 6.81
N SER A 276 24.56 9.57 6.16
CA SER A 276 25.10 10.78 6.79
C SER A 276 24.10 11.95 6.80
N GLY A 277 22.85 11.70 6.46
CA GLY A 277 21.82 12.71 6.25
C GLY A 277 21.19 13.25 7.54
N PRO A 278 20.05 13.93 7.40
CA PRO A 278 19.32 14.50 8.54
C PRO A 278 18.52 13.48 9.35
N GLY A 279 18.57 12.18 8.98
CA GLY A 279 17.76 11.14 9.57
C GLY A 279 16.30 11.14 9.07
N ILE A 280 15.49 10.25 9.65
CA ILE A 280 14.07 10.10 9.29
C ILE A 280 13.21 10.40 10.52
N PRO A 281 12.40 11.49 10.50
CA PRO A 281 11.53 11.86 11.61
C PRO A 281 10.60 10.69 12.01
N GLU A 282 10.39 10.49 13.30
CA GLU A 282 9.63 9.35 13.84
C GLU A 282 8.22 9.25 13.22
N GLU A 283 7.52 10.38 13.05
CA GLU A 283 6.20 10.42 12.41
C GLU A 283 6.21 9.98 10.94
N SER A 284 7.38 10.00 10.29
CA SER A 284 7.57 9.59 8.89
C SER A 284 7.97 8.12 8.74
N ARG A 285 8.55 7.48 9.77
CA ARG A 285 9.11 6.12 9.70
C ARG A 285 8.09 5.05 9.27
N VAL A 286 6.83 5.21 9.65
CA VAL A 286 5.76 4.31 9.18
C VAL A 286 5.31 4.68 7.76
N ARG A 287 5.28 5.98 7.45
CA ARG A 287 4.73 6.51 6.19
C ARG A 287 5.64 6.30 5.00
N ILE A 288 6.96 6.23 5.20
CA ILE A 288 7.91 6.03 4.09
C ILE A 288 7.71 4.70 3.36
N PHE A 289 7.09 3.71 3.99
CA PHE A 289 6.70 2.43 3.38
C PHE A 289 5.36 2.50 2.63
N SER A 290 4.71 3.68 2.62
CA SER A 290 3.49 3.87 1.83
C SER A 290 3.84 4.13 0.38
N ARG A 291 2.97 3.67 -0.55
CA ARG A 291 3.17 3.90 -1.98
C ARG A 291 3.23 5.38 -2.30
N PHE A 292 4.15 5.74 -3.20
CA PHE A 292 4.34 7.12 -3.68
C PHE A 292 4.63 8.14 -2.60
N TRP A 293 5.03 7.68 -1.40
CA TRP A 293 5.48 8.60 -0.37
C TRP A 293 6.82 9.23 -0.77
N ARG A 294 6.92 10.55 -0.64
CA ARG A 294 8.11 11.34 -1.01
C ARG A 294 8.35 12.41 0.04
N SER A 295 9.59 12.64 0.37
CA SER A 295 10.01 13.67 1.33
C SER A 295 10.21 15.05 0.69
N GLY A 296 10.06 15.18 -0.66
CA GLY A 296 10.25 16.45 -1.37
C GLY A 296 10.29 16.30 -2.90
N PRO A 297 10.45 17.42 -3.63
CA PRO A 297 10.64 17.41 -5.08
C PRO A 297 11.92 16.66 -5.46
N GLY A 298 11.86 15.78 -6.45
CA GLY A 298 13.03 15.01 -6.92
C GLY A 298 13.27 13.66 -6.25
N ALA A 299 12.44 13.28 -5.27
CA ALA A 299 12.60 12.07 -4.44
C ALA A 299 12.17 10.75 -5.13
N GLY A 300 12.54 10.53 -6.40
CA GLY A 300 12.26 9.26 -7.10
C GLY A 300 10.77 8.93 -7.26
N SER A 301 10.44 7.65 -7.52
CA SER A 301 9.07 7.16 -7.72
C SER A 301 8.23 7.09 -6.44
N GLY A 302 8.88 7.00 -5.27
CA GLY A 302 8.24 6.72 -3.99
C GLY A 302 7.71 5.28 -3.85
N LEU A 303 8.17 4.36 -4.71
CA LEU A 303 7.83 2.94 -4.65
C LEU A 303 8.93 2.10 -4.01
N GLY A 304 10.19 2.56 -4.01
CA GLY A 304 11.33 1.77 -3.56
C GLY A 304 11.16 1.23 -2.14
N MET A 305 10.81 2.08 -1.15
CA MET A 305 10.63 1.64 0.24
C MET A 305 9.39 0.75 0.43
N PHE A 306 8.32 0.97 -0.34
CA PHE A 306 7.17 0.07 -0.35
C PHE A 306 7.56 -1.33 -0.85
N ILE A 307 8.37 -1.41 -1.91
CA ILE A 307 8.89 -2.68 -2.46
C ILE A 307 9.83 -3.34 -1.44
N VAL A 308 10.74 -2.57 -0.84
CA VAL A 308 11.65 -3.08 0.21
C VAL A 308 10.84 -3.78 1.30
N ARG A 309 9.82 -3.12 1.85
CA ARG A 309 8.97 -3.72 2.89
C ARG A 309 8.26 -4.97 2.40
N GLY A 310 7.63 -4.91 1.22
CA GLY A 310 6.89 -6.05 0.68
C GLY A 310 7.77 -7.28 0.42
N VAL A 311 8.99 -7.08 -0.06
CA VAL A 311 9.96 -8.16 -0.29
C VAL A 311 10.46 -8.73 1.04
N VAL A 312 10.84 -7.88 2.01
CA VAL A 312 11.31 -8.32 3.33
C VAL A 312 10.21 -9.08 4.08
N ASP A 313 8.98 -8.56 4.10
CA ASP A 313 7.83 -9.21 4.73
C ASP A 313 7.54 -10.59 4.09
N GLN A 314 7.67 -10.70 2.76
CA GLN A 314 7.45 -11.98 2.04
C GLN A 314 8.53 -13.03 2.34
N HIS A 315 9.74 -12.60 2.72
CA HIS A 315 10.79 -13.49 3.21
C HIS A 315 10.65 -13.87 4.70
N GLY A 316 9.57 -13.42 5.37
CA GLY A 316 9.42 -13.60 6.83
C GLY A 316 10.39 -12.73 7.64
N GLY A 317 11.00 -11.74 7.00
CA GLY A 317 11.95 -10.83 7.59
C GLY A 317 11.29 -9.64 8.30
N SER A 318 12.11 -8.69 8.71
CA SER A 318 11.64 -7.43 9.31
C SER A 318 12.55 -6.27 8.94
N ILE A 319 12.00 -5.06 9.03
CA ILE A 319 12.71 -3.81 8.75
C ILE A 319 12.52 -2.84 9.90
N VAL A 320 13.62 -2.23 10.35
CA VAL A 320 13.65 -1.26 11.44
C VAL A 320 14.39 -0.01 10.97
N ILE A 321 13.89 1.17 11.37
CA ILE A 321 14.50 2.46 11.10
C ILE A 321 14.79 3.14 12.43
N GLU A 322 16.04 3.52 12.62
CA GLU A 322 16.56 4.18 13.82
C GLU A 322 17.35 5.42 13.41
N ASP A 323 17.61 6.29 14.37
CA ASP A 323 18.60 7.33 14.18
C ASP A 323 20.01 6.73 14.36
N ALA A 324 20.94 7.12 13.53
CA ALA A 324 22.34 6.72 13.72
C ALA A 324 23.00 7.56 14.81
N ASP A 325 23.95 6.97 15.56
CA ASP A 325 24.58 7.60 16.76
C ASP A 325 25.19 8.99 16.48
N ASP A 326 25.80 9.18 15.29
CA ASP A 326 26.44 10.42 14.87
C ASP A 326 25.57 11.23 13.87
N GLY A 327 24.25 11.07 13.90
CA GLY A 327 23.31 11.65 12.93
C GLY A 327 23.14 10.77 11.68
N GLY A 328 22.09 11.03 10.90
CA GLY A 328 21.68 10.21 9.77
C GLY A 328 20.65 9.17 10.15
N ALA A 329 20.22 8.37 9.17
CA ALA A 329 19.34 7.24 9.40
C ALA A 329 20.11 5.92 9.36
N SER A 330 19.69 5.00 10.21
CA SER A 330 20.10 3.59 10.23
C SER A 330 18.92 2.73 9.83
N ILE A 331 18.97 2.10 8.65
CA ILE A 331 17.93 1.18 8.17
C ILE A 331 18.47 -0.23 8.24
N CYS A 332 17.83 -1.06 9.07
CA CYS A 332 18.19 -2.45 9.28
C CYS A 332 17.13 -3.36 8.67
N VAL A 333 17.52 -4.21 7.72
CA VAL A 333 16.73 -5.33 7.21
C VAL A 333 17.25 -6.64 7.79
N TRP A 334 16.35 -7.47 8.25
CA TRP A 334 16.68 -8.75 8.86
C TRP A 334 15.97 -9.89 8.11
N PHE A 335 16.69 -10.97 7.86
CA PHE A 335 16.18 -12.17 7.18
C PHE A 335 16.41 -13.40 8.04
N PRO A 336 15.41 -14.29 8.20
CA PRO A 336 15.58 -15.55 8.93
C PRO A 336 16.49 -16.51 8.15
N VAL A 337 17.25 -17.32 8.87
CA VAL A 337 18.12 -18.36 8.29
C VAL A 337 17.30 -19.54 7.76
N ASN A 338 16.15 -19.81 8.38
CA ASN A 338 15.36 -20.99 8.05
C ASN A 338 14.70 -20.89 6.68
N GLU A 339 14.64 -22.02 5.98
CA GLU A 339 13.81 -22.14 4.78
C GLU A 339 12.38 -21.74 5.11
N PRO A 340 11.75 -20.84 4.31
CA PRO A 340 10.36 -20.49 4.53
C PRO A 340 9.52 -21.78 4.46
N ASP A 341 8.65 -21.99 5.46
CA ASP A 341 7.73 -23.12 5.47
C ASP A 341 6.94 -23.17 4.16
N THR A 342 7.28 -24.08 3.28
CA THR A 342 6.58 -24.35 2.01
C THR A 342 5.29 -25.12 2.25
N MET A 343 4.58 -24.84 3.35
CA MET A 343 3.36 -25.54 3.74
C MET A 343 2.24 -24.57 4.02
N ALA A 344 1.60 -24.11 2.94
CA ALA A 344 0.14 -23.90 2.93
C ALA A 344 -0.30 -23.72 1.48
N SER A 345 -0.53 -24.85 0.82
CA SER A 345 -1.35 -24.93 -0.41
C SER A 345 -2.81 -24.99 -0.04
#